data_d6bf532b21a21b1da8d36f9a54c38767
#
_entry.id   d6bf532b21a21b1da8d36f9a54c38767
#
_cell.length_a   1.000
_cell.length_b   1.000
_cell.length_c   1.000
_cell.angle_alpha   90.00
_cell.angle_beta   90.00
_cell.angle_gamma   90.00
#
_symmetry.space_group_name_H-M   'P 1'
#
loop_
_entity.id
_entity.type
_entity.pdbx_description
1 polymer ?
#
loop_
_entity_poly.entity_id
_entity_poly.type
_entity_poly.pdbx_seq_one_letter_code
_entity_poly.pdbx_strand_id
1 'polypeptide(L)'
;MLVFTLDRKPMVVHAQDDRKVRVPLRFFDEREALVIAAATARIFPSDASGPGATEAGVVIYIDRQLAGPYGRDRYRYTQPPFDEGLPEQGYQGKATPRAIYREGLALLGPDFDGRTPAAQDARLREIETTYFFRLLRLHTIEGMLSDPVHGGNAGMIGWQLIGYPGPYMSWSEHVDQHYGKAYRPKQRSLVDVVGHPVKPSEDAE
;
A
#
# COMPACT_ATOMS: atom_id res chain seq x y z
N MET A 1 4.44 10.54 13.20
CA MET A 1 5.58 10.05 12.42
C MET A 1 5.75 8.57 12.71
N LEU A 2 5.54 7.71 11.71
CA LEU A 2 5.84 6.28 11.84
C LEU A 2 7.31 6.08 11.46
N VAL A 3 8.09 5.53 12.36
CA VAL A 3 9.49 5.18 12.10
C VAL A 3 9.57 3.67 12.10
N PHE A 4 9.95 3.08 10.98
CA PHE A 4 10.34 1.68 10.92
C PHE A 4 11.82 1.57 10.57
N THR A 5 12.45 0.52 11.02
CA THR A 5 13.87 0.32 10.79
C THR A 5 14.01 -0.60 9.59
N LEU A 6 14.59 -0.07 8.52
CA LEU A 6 15.06 -0.82 7.38
C LEU A 6 16.58 -0.78 7.40
N ASP A 7 17.22 -1.94 7.43
CA ASP A 7 18.69 -2.07 7.47
C ASP A 7 19.34 -1.18 8.56
N ARG A 8 18.79 -1.23 9.79
CA ARG A 8 19.17 -0.41 10.94
C ARG A 8 19.08 1.12 10.73
N LYS A 9 18.62 1.57 9.58
CA LYS A 9 18.35 3.00 9.33
C LYS A 9 16.88 3.28 9.63
N PRO A 10 16.57 4.31 10.43
CA PRO A 10 15.18 4.69 10.65
C PRO A 10 14.60 5.24 9.35
N MET A 11 13.55 4.59 8.85
CA MET A 11 12.72 5.16 7.80
C MET A 11 11.55 5.88 8.46
N VAL A 12 11.43 7.17 8.15
CA VAL A 12 10.45 8.05 8.80
C VAL A 12 9.27 8.22 7.88
N VAL A 13 8.12 7.72 8.31
CA VAL A 13 6.85 8.05 7.68
C VAL A 13 6.17 9.12 8.55
N HIS A 14 5.90 10.28 7.96
CA HIS A 14 5.24 11.37 8.68
C HIS A 14 3.77 11.01 8.93
N ALA A 15 3.47 10.61 10.18
CA ALA A 15 2.12 10.67 10.70
C ALA A 15 1.95 11.98 11.47
N GLN A 16 0.75 12.51 11.54
CA GLN A 16 0.45 13.77 12.25
C GLN A 16 0.69 13.73 13.78
N ASP A 17 1.21 12.62 14.31
CA ASP A 17 1.49 12.44 15.73
C ASP A 17 3.01 12.30 15.92
N ASP A 18 3.60 13.06 16.83
CA ASP A 18 5.03 13.06 17.13
C ASP A 18 5.56 11.75 17.78
N ARG A 19 4.70 10.77 17.96
CA ARG A 19 5.09 9.46 18.47
C ARG A 19 5.75 8.62 17.39
N LYS A 20 7.02 8.29 17.59
CA LYS A 20 7.76 7.34 16.75
C LYS A 20 7.27 5.92 17.01
N VAL A 21 6.38 5.41 16.17
CA VAL A 21 5.94 4.03 16.23
C VAL A 21 6.75 3.20 15.25
N ARG A 22 7.45 2.18 15.75
CA ARG A 22 8.08 1.18 14.89
C ARG A 22 7.00 0.24 14.35
N VAL A 23 6.88 0.15 13.04
CA VAL A 23 5.98 -0.80 12.39
C VAL A 23 6.81 -2.01 11.98
N PRO A 24 6.66 -3.17 12.64
CA PRO A 24 7.40 -4.36 12.25
C PRO A 24 6.91 -4.87 10.90
N LEU A 25 7.85 -5.25 10.04
CA LEU A 25 7.57 -6.01 8.82
C LEU A 25 7.06 -7.41 9.21
N ARG A 26 6.16 -7.96 8.39
CA ARG A 26 5.50 -9.25 8.64
C ARG A 26 5.73 -10.28 7.55
N PHE A 27 6.05 -9.85 6.34
CA PHE A 27 6.31 -10.69 5.18
C PHE A 27 7.70 -10.47 4.60
N PHE A 28 8.07 -9.22 4.34
CA PHE A 28 9.38 -8.88 3.84
C PHE A 28 10.43 -8.89 4.95
N ASP A 29 11.65 -9.28 4.60
CA ASP A 29 12.81 -8.88 5.39
C ASP A 29 13.18 -7.40 5.10
N GLU A 30 14.15 -6.86 5.86
CA GLU A 30 14.55 -5.45 5.73
C GLU A 30 15.10 -5.14 4.34
N ARG A 31 15.84 -6.09 3.73
CA ARG A 31 16.45 -5.90 2.41
C ARG A 31 15.40 -5.90 1.30
N GLU A 32 14.49 -6.87 1.35
CA GLU A 32 13.38 -6.97 0.42
C GLU A 32 12.48 -5.73 0.48
N ALA A 33 12.22 -5.24 1.69
CA ALA A 33 11.41 -4.04 1.87
C ALA A 33 12.06 -2.79 1.26
N LEU A 34 13.40 -2.65 1.33
CA LEU A 34 14.12 -1.57 0.66
C LEU A 34 13.96 -1.64 -0.87
N VAL A 35 14.10 -2.82 -1.45
CA VAL A 35 13.92 -3.05 -2.89
C VAL A 35 12.50 -2.67 -3.33
N ILE A 36 11.47 -3.13 -2.59
CA ILE A 36 10.07 -2.81 -2.91
C ILE A 36 9.77 -1.33 -2.68
N ALA A 37 10.30 -0.72 -1.62
CA ALA A 37 10.14 0.72 -1.38
C ALA A 37 10.74 1.55 -2.51
N ALA A 38 11.93 1.19 -3.01
CA ALA A 38 12.55 1.85 -4.15
C ALA A 38 11.70 1.68 -5.43
N ALA A 39 11.19 0.46 -5.68
CA ALA A 39 10.38 0.19 -6.86
C ALA A 39 9.05 0.97 -6.83
N THR A 40 8.35 0.98 -5.69
CA THR A 40 7.11 1.75 -5.54
C THR A 40 7.32 3.26 -5.65
N ALA A 41 8.46 3.77 -5.15
CA ALA A 41 8.84 5.18 -5.29
C ALA A 41 9.10 5.58 -6.77
N ARG A 42 9.49 4.64 -7.64
CA ARG A 42 9.58 4.92 -9.10
C ARG A 42 8.22 4.89 -9.79
N ILE A 43 7.28 4.06 -9.30
CA ILE A 43 5.92 3.96 -9.85
C ILE A 43 5.08 5.18 -9.44
N PHE A 44 5.21 5.62 -8.21
CA PHE A 44 4.51 6.80 -7.69
C PHE A 44 5.51 7.70 -6.95
N PRO A 45 6.23 8.55 -7.68
CA PRO A 45 7.29 9.39 -7.11
C PRO A 45 6.73 10.57 -6.31
N SER A 46 7.54 11.08 -5.39
CA SER A 46 7.38 12.41 -4.83
C SER A 46 7.85 13.43 -5.86
N ASP A 47 7.00 14.41 -6.18
CA ASP A 47 7.30 15.48 -7.13
C ASP A 47 6.61 16.79 -6.76
N ALA A 48 6.58 17.76 -7.69
CA ALA A 48 5.94 19.05 -7.48
C ALA A 48 4.42 18.95 -7.23
N SER A 49 3.78 17.84 -7.61
CA SER A 49 2.35 17.60 -7.40
C SER A 49 2.06 17.14 -5.97
N GLY A 50 3.04 16.56 -5.30
CA GLY A 50 2.92 16.15 -3.90
C GLY A 50 3.77 14.93 -3.50
N PRO A 51 3.51 14.39 -2.30
CA PRO A 51 4.22 13.24 -1.74
C PRO A 51 3.91 11.95 -2.50
N GLY A 52 4.87 11.05 -2.53
CA GLY A 52 4.79 9.78 -3.25
C GLY A 52 4.63 8.55 -2.35
N ALA A 53 4.94 7.39 -2.93
CA ALA A 53 4.76 6.08 -2.31
C ALA A 53 5.60 5.91 -1.03
N THR A 54 6.75 6.57 -0.94
CA THR A 54 7.61 6.51 0.25
C THR A 54 6.94 7.16 1.43
N GLU A 55 6.45 8.38 1.28
CA GLU A 55 5.81 9.16 2.33
C GLU A 55 4.46 8.56 2.73
N ALA A 56 3.76 7.97 1.76
CA ALA A 56 2.51 7.24 2.01
C ALA A 56 2.72 5.91 2.76
N GLY A 57 3.96 5.41 2.87
CA GLY A 57 4.24 4.12 3.49
C GLY A 57 3.70 2.92 2.70
N VAL A 58 3.68 3.01 1.38
CA VAL A 58 3.12 1.97 0.49
C VAL A 58 3.73 0.59 0.73
N VAL A 59 5.03 0.53 1.03
CA VAL A 59 5.70 -0.74 1.34
C VAL A 59 5.07 -1.45 2.55
N ILE A 60 4.58 -0.71 3.54
CA ILE A 60 3.90 -1.26 4.71
C ILE A 60 2.54 -1.85 4.32
N TYR A 61 1.80 -1.16 3.45
CA TYR A 61 0.57 -1.69 2.87
C TYR A 61 0.81 -3.04 2.21
N ILE A 62 1.79 -3.10 1.30
CA ILE A 62 2.12 -4.32 0.56
C ILE A 62 2.56 -5.45 1.52
N ASP A 63 3.43 -5.14 2.48
CA ASP A 63 3.88 -6.10 3.49
C ASP A 63 2.70 -6.73 4.25
N ARG A 64 1.74 -5.91 4.68
CA ARG A 64 0.55 -6.38 5.41
C ARG A 64 -0.39 -7.21 4.54
N GLN A 65 -0.63 -6.79 3.29
CA GLN A 65 -1.44 -7.55 2.34
C GLN A 65 -0.83 -8.93 2.10
N LEU A 66 0.48 -8.99 1.86
CA LEU A 66 1.18 -10.24 1.64
C LEU A 66 1.28 -11.11 2.90
N ALA A 67 1.37 -10.51 4.09
CA ALA A 67 1.33 -11.26 5.35
C ALA A 67 -0.03 -11.90 5.63
N GLY A 68 -1.10 -11.29 5.14
CA GLY A 68 -2.48 -11.68 5.37
C GLY A 68 -2.98 -12.87 4.55
N PRO A 69 -4.29 -13.13 4.63
CA PRO A 69 -4.96 -14.19 3.84
C PRO A 69 -4.83 -13.96 2.33
N TYR A 70 -4.88 -12.72 1.88
CA TYR A 70 -4.70 -12.35 0.48
C TYR A 70 -3.37 -12.87 -0.08
N GLY A 71 -2.25 -12.60 0.61
CA GLY A 71 -0.93 -13.04 0.16
C GLY A 71 -0.79 -14.56 0.05
N ARG A 72 -1.56 -15.30 0.84
CA ARG A 72 -1.63 -16.77 0.81
C ARG A 72 -2.67 -17.32 -0.16
N ASP A 73 -3.39 -16.45 -0.84
CA ASP A 73 -4.47 -16.82 -1.75
C ASP A 73 -5.59 -17.68 -1.09
N ARG A 74 -5.84 -17.42 0.20
CA ARG A 74 -6.70 -18.29 1.03
C ARG A 74 -8.15 -18.34 0.55
N TYR A 75 -8.63 -17.27 -0.06
CA TYR A 75 -10.04 -17.15 -0.48
C TYR A 75 -10.19 -17.21 -2.00
N ARG A 76 -9.18 -17.72 -2.69
CA ARG A 76 -9.23 -17.86 -4.12
C ARG A 76 -10.24 -18.91 -4.53
N TYR A 77 -11.11 -18.54 -5.47
CA TYR A 77 -12.11 -19.47 -6.01
C TYR A 77 -11.55 -20.41 -7.09
N THR A 78 -10.48 -20.01 -7.79
CA THR A 78 -9.86 -20.77 -8.85
C THR A 78 -9.15 -22.00 -8.25
N GLN A 79 -9.49 -23.19 -8.73
CA GLN A 79 -8.93 -24.47 -8.31
C GLN A 79 -8.29 -25.18 -9.50
N PRO A 80 -7.32 -26.09 -9.29
CA PRO A 80 -6.72 -26.86 -10.37
C PRO A 80 -7.77 -27.74 -11.10
N PRO A 81 -7.57 -28.03 -12.42
CA PRO A 81 -6.42 -27.63 -13.23
C PRO A 81 -6.42 -26.15 -13.56
N PHE A 82 -5.20 -25.54 -13.60
CA PHE A 82 -5.05 -24.12 -13.93
C PHE A 82 -4.75 -23.99 -15.43
N ASP A 83 -5.66 -23.37 -16.15
CA ASP A 83 -5.53 -23.02 -17.57
C ASP A 83 -5.36 -21.52 -17.76
N GLU A 84 -4.92 -21.11 -18.95
CA GLU A 84 -4.92 -19.71 -19.31
C GLU A 84 -6.38 -19.22 -19.44
N GLY A 85 -6.71 -18.23 -18.62
CA GLY A 85 -8.02 -17.58 -18.68
C GLY A 85 -8.08 -16.51 -19.77
N LEU A 86 -9.29 -16.02 -20.06
CA LEU A 86 -9.47 -14.82 -20.85
C LEU A 86 -8.94 -13.59 -20.10
N PRO A 87 -8.49 -12.54 -20.79
CA PRO A 87 -7.98 -11.31 -20.15
C PRO A 87 -8.94 -10.70 -19.12
N GLU A 88 -10.25 -10.81 -19.37
CA GLU A 88 -11.32 -10.29 -18.53
C GLU A 88 -11.52 -11.08 -17.22
N GLN A 89 -11.04 -12.32 -17.19
CA GLN A 89 -11.13 -13.18 -16.01
C GLN A 89 -10.03 -12.89 -14.98
N GLY A 90 -9.07 -12.02 -15.31
CA GLY A 90 -7.93 -11.72 -14.45
C GLY A 90 -6.93 -12.87 -14.38
N TYR A 91 -6.18 -12.90 -13.29
CA TYR A 91 -5.13 -13.90 -13.10
C TYR A 91 -5.70 -15.28 -12.76
N GLN A 92 -5.45 -16.25 -13.65
CA GLN A 92 -5.88 -17.66 -13.49
C GLN A 92 -4.71 -18.63 -13.17
N GLY A 93 -3.47 -18.12 -13.10
CA GLY A 93 -2.28 -18.94 -12.81
C GLY A 93 -2.26 -19.47 -11.38
N LYS A 94 -1.41 -20.44 -11.10
CA LYS A 94 -1.31 -21.13 -9.80
C LYS A 94 -0.53 -20.38 -8.71
N ALA A 95 0.30 -19.39 -9.09
CA ALA A 95 1.15 -18.69 -8.14
C ALA A 95 0.34 -17.78 -7.21
N THR A 96 0.62 -17.87 -5.91
CA THR A 96 0.04 -16.97 -4.92
C THR A 96 0.66 -15.56 -5.02
N PRO A 97 0.02 -14.48 -4.52
CA PRO A 97 0.62 -13.16 -4.46
C PRO A 97 2.02 -13.16 -3.80
N ARG A 98 2.22 -13.96 -2.76
CA ARG A 98 3.54 -14.16 -2.14
C ARG A 98 4.57 -14.73 -3.10
N ALA A 99 4.23 -15.77 -3.83
CA ALA A 99 5.13 -16.40 -4.80
C ALA A 99 5.49 -15.41 -5.92
N ILE A 100 4.50 -14.66 -6.44
CA ILE A 100 4.71 -13.63 -7.45
C ILE A 100 5.67 -12.55 -6.95
N TYR A 101 5.55 -12.10 -5.69
CA TYR A 101 6.49 -11.13 -5.12
C TYR A 101 7.89 -11.69 -4.90
N ARG A 102 8.04 -12.98 -4.54
CA ARG A 102 9.37 -13.62 -4.45
C ARG A 102 10.07 -13.70 -5.81
N GLU A 103 9.34 -14.06 -6.84
CA GLU A 103 9.84 -14.04 -8.23
C GLU A 103 10.17 -12.61 -8.66
N GLY A 104 9.31 -11.65 -8.34
CA GLY A 104 9.50 -10.24 -8.64
C GLY A 104 10.73 -9.61 -7.99
N LEU A 105 11.01 -9.95 -6.72
CA LEU A 105 12.23 -9.54 -6.03
C LEU A 105 13.47 -10.08 -6.74
N ALA A 106 13.45 -11.32 -7.20
CA ALA A 106 14.53 -11.89 -7.99
C ALA A 106 14.71 -11.18 -9.34
N LEU A 107 13.60 -10.78 -9.99
CA LEU A 107 13.65 -9.99 -11.22
C LEU A 107 14.23 -8.59 -10.98
N LEU A 108 13.88 -7.89 -9.91
CA LEU A 108 14.42 -6.58 -9.59
C LEU A 108 15.94 -6.66 -9.28
N GLY A 109 16.33 -7.67 -8.54
CA GLY A 109 17.68 -7.86 -8.03
C GLY A 109 17.91 -7.24 -6.65
N PRO A 110 18.83 -7.80 -5.84
CA PRO A 110 19.02 -7.44 -4.44
C PRO A 110 19.63 -6.04 -4.23
N ASP A 111 20.21 -5.45 -5.27
CA ASP A 111 20.87 -4.14 -5.29
C ASP A 111 20.02 -3.05 -5.95
N PHE A 112 18.75 -3.35 -6.28
CA PHE A 112 17.88 -2.44 -7.03
C PHE A 112 17.73 -1.06 -6.36
N ASP A 113 17.57 -1.00 -5.04
CA ASP A 113 17.41 0.23 -4.27
C ASP A 113 18.67 1.13 -4.29
N GLY A 114 19.85 0.54 -4.48
CA GLY A 114 21.12 1.26 -4.61
C GLY A 114 21.42 1.80 -6.02
N ARG A 115 20.63 1.44 -7.03
CA ARG A 115 20.80 1.90 -8.41
C ARG A 115 20.36 3.36 -8.58
N THR A 116 20.89 3.99 -9.63
CA THR A 116 20.42 5.33 -10.03
C THR A 116 18.93 5.27 -10.45
N PRO A 117 18.18 6.37 -10.30
CA PRO A 117 16.78 6.42 -10.73
C PRO A 117 16.55 5.97 -12.19
N ALA A 118 17.44 6.38 -13.09
CA ALA A 118 17.37 5.98 -14.50
C ALA A 118 17.57 4.47 -14.69
N ALA A 119 18.49 3.85 -13.93
CA ALA A 119 18.70 2.40 -13.99
C ALA A 119 17.54 1.61 -13.35
N GLN A 120 16.92 2.16 -12.31
CA GLN A 120 15.69 1.59 -11.72
C GLN A 120 14.55 1.64 -12.73
N ASP A 121 14.33 2.76 -13.39
CA ASP A 121 13.29 2.93 -14.42
C ASP A 121 13.51 1.99 -15.61
N ALA A 122 14.77 1.86 -16.07
CA ALA A 122 15.11 0.92 -17.15
C ALA A 122 14.74 -0.50 -16.76
N ARG A 123 15.11 -0.93 -15.53
CA ARG A 123 14.78 -2.27 -15.05
C ARG A 123 13.28 -2.49 -14.92
N LEU A 124 12.51 -1.51 -14.42
CA LEU A 124 11.05 -1.62 -14.34
C LEU A 124 10.41 -1.76 -15.73
N ARG A 125 10.91 -1.04 -16.75
CA ARG A 125 10.45 -1.20 -18.14
C ARG A 125 10.75 -2.58 -18.71
N GLU A 126 11.91 -3.17 -18.41
CA GLU A 126 12.24 -4.54 -18.86
C GLU A 126 11.24 -5.59 -18.35
N ILE A 127 10.65 -5.36 -17.18
CA ILE A 127 9.72 -6.29 -16.55
C ILE A 127 8.25 -5.85 -16.64
N GLU A 128 7.94 -4.76 -17.34
CA GLU A 128 6.59 -4.16 -17.35
C GLU A 128 5.48 -5.08 -17.84
N THR A 129 5.82 -6.06 -18.68
CA THR A 129 4.86 -7.05 -19.19
C THR A 129 4.58 -8.19 -18.23
N THR A 130 5.37 -8.32 -17.16
CA THR A 130 5.19 -9.38 -16.17
C THR A 130 3.95 -9.17 -15.30
N TYR A 131 3.39 -10.27 -14.79
CA TYR A 131 2.29 -10.18 -13.85
C TYR A 131 2.73 -9.55 -12.52
N PHE A 132 3.99 -9.77 -12.11
CA PHE A 132 4.55 -9.08 -10.95
C PHE A 132 4.50 -7.56 -11.07
N PHE A 133 4.92 -6.98 -12.21
CA PHE A 133 4.90 -5.53 -12.37
C PHE A 133 3.46 -4.98 -12.34
N ARG A 134 2.51 -5.67 -12.99
CA ARG A 134 1.09 -5.29 -12.92
C ARG A 134 0.57 -5.28 -11.48
N LEU A 135 0.92 -6.31 -10.70
CA LEU A 135 0.53 -6.43 -9.31
C LEU A 135 1.21 -5.38 -8.42
N LEU A 136 2.51 -5.14 -8.64
CA LEU A 136 3.26 -4.11 -7.92
C LEU A 136 2.67 -2.71 -8.17
N ARG A 137 2.34 -2.39 -9.43
CA ARG A 137 1.70 -1.14 -9.79
C ARG A 137 0.32 -0.99 -9.14
N LEU A 138 -0.51 -2.04 -9.18
CA LEU A 138 -1.82 -2.06 -8.54
C LEU A 138 -1.69 -1.81 -7.04
N HIS A 139 -0.88 -2.57 -6.35
CA HIS A 139 -0.66 -2.41 -4.91
C HIS A 139 -0.04 -1.05 -4.54
N THR A 140 0.74 -0.44 -5.43
CA THR A 140 1.25 0.92 -5.22
C THR A 140 0.11 1.92 -5.19
N ILE A 141 -0.82 1.84 -6.14
CA ILE A 141 -2.02 2.70 -6.20
C ILE A 141 -2.93 2.45 -5.00
N GLU A 142 -3.18 1.19 -4.67
CA GLU A 142 -3.97 0.81 -3.50
C GLU A 142 -3.33 1.33 -2.20
N GLY A 143 -2.03 1.16 -2.03
CA GLY A 143 -1.30 1.66 -0.86
C GLY A 143 -1.29 3.18 -0.74
N MET A 144 -1.36 3.91 -1.87
CA MET A 144 -1.52 5.36 -1.89
C MET A 144 -2.93 5.82 -1.50
N LEU A 145 -3.97 5.06 -1.86
CA LEU A 145 -5.35 5.51 -1.81
C LEU A 145 -6.24 4.73 -0.83
N SER A 146 -5.72 3.66 -0.22
CA SER A 146 -6.45 2.90 0.80
C SER A 146 -6.63 3.72 2.09
N ASP A 147 -7.53 3.26 2.94
CA ASP A 147 -7.61 3.81 4.30
C ASP A 147 -6.30 3.51 5.07
N PRO A 148 -5.77 4.48 5.82
CA PRO A 148 -4.55 4.29 6.63
C PRO A 148 -4.56 3.09 7.58
N VAL A 149 -5.73 2.60 7.94
CA VAL A 149 -5.89 1.38 8.76
C VAL A 149 -5.21 0.16 8.12
N HIS A 150 -5.10 0.14 6.79
CA HIS A 150 -4.44 -0.93 6.05
C HIS A 150 -2.91 -0.80 5.96
N GLY A 151 -2.33 0.31 6.44
CA GLY A 151 -0.89 0.49 6.57
C GLY A 151 -0.23 1.39 5.52
N GLY A 152 -0.95 1.71 4.43
CA GLY A 152 -0.55 2.72 3.45
C GLY A 152 -1.20 4.08 3.72
N ASN A 153 -1.07 5.00 2.74
CA ASN A 153 -1.71 6.32 2.76
C ASN A 153 -1.51 7.05 4.10
N ALA A 154 -0.31 6.98 4.65
CA ALA A 154 0.03 7.55 5.94
C ALA A 154 -0.34 9.03 5.98
N GLY A 155 -1.04 9.46 7.04
CA GLY A 155 -1.53 10.83 7.17
C GLY A 155 -2.57 11.22 6.11
N MET A 156 -3.15 10.25 5.40
CA MET A 156 -4.14 10.45 4.32
C MET A 156 -3.60 11.30 3.16
N ILE A 157 -2.28 11.29 2.93
CA ILE A 157 -1.65 12.16 1.93
C ILE A 157 -2.10 11.85 0.50
N GLY A 158 -2.33 10.58 0.16
CA GLY A 158 -2.89 10.20 -1.14
C GLY A 158 -4.33 10.73 -1.32
N TRP A 159 -5.12 10.71 -0.28
CA TRP A 159 -6.47 11.31 -0.31
C TRP A 159 -6.43 12.83 -0.43
N GLN A 160 -5.42 13.49 0.16
CA GLN A 160 -5.22 14.92 -0.01
C GLN A 160 -4.94 15.27 -1.47
N LEU A 161 -4.12 14.48 -2.17
CA LEU A 161 -3.81 14.68 -3.60
C LEU A 161 -5.06 14.64 -4.49
N ILE A 162 -6.01 13.76 -4.17
CA ILE A 162 -7.24 13.60 -4.98
C ILE A 162 -8.46 14.34 -4.40
N GLY A 163 -8.29 15.06 -3.28
CA GLY A 163 -9.38 15.78 -2.61
C GLY A 163 -10.44 14.86 -1.98
N TYR A 164 -10.09 13.60 -1.67
CA TYR A 164 -11.03 12.67 -1.05
C TYR A 164 -11.10 12.91 0.47
N PRO A 165 -12.29 13.15 1.04
CA PRO A 165 -12.43 13.48 2.46
C PRO A 165 -12.40 12.28 3.39
N GLY A 166 -12.38 11.07 2.85
CA GLY A 166 -12.50 9.85 3.63
C GLY A 166 -13.92 9.29 3.69
N PRO A 167 -14.15 8.21 4.44
CA PRO A 167 -15.46 7.58 4.55
C PRO A 167 -16.43 8.43 5.38
N TYR A 168 -17.64 8.63 4.84
CA TYR A 168 -18.77 9.24 5.51
C TYR A 168 -19.95 8.29 5.46
N MET A 169 -20.50 7.96 6.62
CA MET A 169 -21.66 7.07 6.73
C MET A 169 -22.94 7.71 6.16
N SER A 170 -23.05 9.02 6.29
CA SER A 170 -24.17 9.80 5.77
C SER A 170 -23.71 11.22 5.47
N TRP A 171 -24.31 11.82 4.48
CA TRP A 171 -24.17 13.24 4.12
C TRP A 171 -25.39 14.07 4.51
N SER A 172 -26.45 13.44 5.04
CA SER A 172 -27.73 14.11 5.34
C SER A 172 -27.57 15.32 6.22
N GLU A 173 -26.75 15.24 7.26
CA GLU A 173 -26.50 16.36 8.18
C GLU A 173 -25.82 17.57 7.49
N HIS A 174 -25.11 17.33 6.39
CA HIS A 174 -24.37 18.35 5.68
C HIS A 174 -25.17 19.01 4.55
N VAL A 175 -26.15 18.29 3.98
CA VAL A 175 -26.94 18.77 2.83
C VAL A 175 -27.69 20.05 3.17
N ASP A 176 -28.41 20.07 4.29
CA ASP A 176 -29.19 21.23 4.71
C ASP A 176 -28.32 22.36 5.22
N GLN A 177 -27.25 22.06 5.97
CA GLN A 177 -26.38 23.06 6.57
C GLN A 177 -25.52 23.81 5.54
N HIS A 178 -25.18 23.14 4.44
CA HIS A 178 -24.22 23.65 3.44
C HIS A 178 -24.83 23.85 2.05
N TYR A 179 -26.16 23.74 1.92
CA TYR A 179 -26.84 23.94 0.64
C TYR A 179 -26.49 25.29 0.01
N GLY A 180 -26.03 25.25 -1.25
CA GLY A 180 -25.62 26.45 -2.00
C GLY A 180 -24.32 27.11 -1.53
N LYS A 181 -23.55 26.49 -0.61
CA LYS A 181 -22.26 26.99 -0.12
C LYS A 181 -21.13 26.04 -0.48
N ALA A 182 -19.94 26.61 -0.75
CA ALA A 182 -18.73 25.78 -0.87
C ALA A 182 -18.43 25.13 0.49
N TYR A 183 -18.45 23.80 0.52
CA TYR A 183 -18.15 23.04 1.72
C TYR A 183 -17.02 22.04 1.45
N ARG A 184 -16.01 22.06 2.31
CA ARG A 184 -14.94 21.07 2.31
C ARG A 184 -15.00 20.30 3.63
N PRO A 185 -15.42 19.04 3.63
CA PRO A 185 -15.48 18.22 4.83
C PRO A 185 -14.09 18.00 5.41
N LYS A 186 -14.01 17.87 6.73
CA LYS A 186 -12.78 17.48 7.41
C LYS A 186 -12.40 16.07 6.97
N GLN A 187 -11.14 15.90 6.55
CA GLN A 187 -10.62 14.58 6.19
C GLN A 187 -10.56 13.66 7.41
N ARG A 188 -10.99 12.42 7.23
CA ARG A 188 -11.02 11.40 8.28
C ARG A 188 -10.84 9.99 7.72
N SER A 189 -10.26 9.11 8.52
CA SER A 189 -10.12 7.68 8.24
C SER A 189 -11.23 6.85 8.87
N LEU A 190 -11.29 5.56 8.57
CA LEU A 190 -12.19 4.64 9.25
C LEU A 190 -11.99 4.62 10.77
N VAL A 191 -10.75 4.75 11.23
CA VAL A 191 -10.45 4.81 12.67
C VAL A 191 -11.10 6.03 13.31
N ASP A 192 -11.12 7.17 12.62
CA ASP A 192 -11.77 8.39 13.12
C ASP A 192 -13.31 8.27 13.15
N VAL A 193 -13.88 7.46 12.25
CA VAL A 193 -15.34 7.27 12.12
C VAL A 193 -15.88 6.24 13.11
N VAL A 194 -15.16 5.14 13.27
CA VAL A 194 -15.63 3.98 14.07
C VAL A 194 -15.15 4.05 15.52
N GLY A 195 -14.25 4.99 15.82
CA GLY A 195 -13.52 5.04 17.08
C GLY A 195 -12.32 4.10 17.10
N HIS A 196 -11.54 4.17 18.16
CA HIS A 196 -10.39 3.29 18.31
C HIS A 196 -10.84 1.83 18.23
N PRO A 197 -10.09 0.95 17.52
CA PRO A 197 -10.43 -0.46 17.47
C PRO A 197 -10.58 -0.96 18.91
N VAL A 198 -11.72 -1.58 19.17
CA VAL A 198 -11.98 -2.26 20.44
C VAL A 198 -10.78 -3.19 20.68
N LYS A 199 -10.05 -3.00 21.79
CA LYS A 199 -9.06 -3.99 22.21
C LYS A 199 -9.79 -5.33 22.25
N PRO A 200 -9.23 -6.41 21.68
CA PRO A 200 -9.78 -7.73 21.91
C PRO A 200 -9.93 -7.88 23.42
N SER A 201 -11.13 -8.26 23.87
CA SER A 201 -11.33 -8.56 25.29
C SER A 201 -10.29 -9.60 25.70
N GLU A 202 -9.61 -9.35 26.81
CA GLU A 202 -8.64 -10.28 27.41
C GLU A 202 -9.30 -11.60 27.85
N ASP A 203 -10.59 -11.77 27.60
CA ASP A 203 -11.44 -12.88 28.05
C ASP A 203 -11.76 -13.90 26.96
N ALA A 204 -11.01 -13.97 25.85
CA ALA A 204 -11.15 -15.04 24.87
C ALA A 204 -9.96 -16.02 24.98
N GLU A 205 -9.97 -16.80 26.07
CA GLU A 205 -9.27 -18.10 26.13
C GLU A 205 -10.08 -19.20 25.43
#